data_aef5471324c017889680fcbf356ca288
#
_entry.id   aef5471324c017889680fcbf356ca288
#
_cell.length_a   1.000
_cell.length_b   1.000
_cell.length_c   1.000
_cell.angle_alpha   90.00
_cell.angle_beta   90.00
_cell.angle_gamma   90.00
#
_symmetry.space_group_name_H-M   'P 1'
#
loop_
_entity.id
_entity.type
_entity.pdbx_description
1 polymer ?
#
loop_
_entity_poly.entity_id
_entity_poly.type
_entity_poly.pdbx_seq_one_letter_code
_entity_poly.pdbx_strand_id
1 'polypeptide(L)'
;PENPLGEYRIELSIPMYALHGTNMPWGVGMQVSHGCVRLYPEDIERLFPLVPVGVQGEFLYQPVKVGARDGRIFLEVHKDIYTMAPALHRQAEALLEARGWRELVDMERVARAVEEQSGLPMDVTLERAEPPIKNEKIGF
;
A
#
# COMPACT_ATOMS: atom_id res chain seq x y z
N PRO A 1 6.05 -16.43 -29.67
CA PRO A 1 6.91 -16.04 -28.57
C PRO A 1 6.05 -15.32 -27.53
N GLU A 2 6.08 -15.83 -26.30
CA GLU A 2 5.34 -15.23 -25.20
C GLU A 2 5.91 -13.83 -24.92
N ASN A 3 5.02 -12.82 -24.86
CA ASN A 3 5.43 -11.47 -24.53
C ASN A 3 5.63 -11.35 -23.00
N PRO A 4 6.85 -11.17 -22.50
CA PRO A 4 7.10 -11.10 -21.05
C PRO A 4 6.46 -9.86 -20.37
N LEU A 5 6.03 -8.87 -21.17
CA LEU A 5 5.36 -7.66 -20.67
C LEU A 5 3.84 -7.79 -20.63
N GLY A 6 3.29 -8.95 -21.02
CA GLY A 6 1.85 -9.15 -21.15
C GLY A 6 1.26 -8.43 -22.36
N GLU A 7 -0.06 -8.31 -22.40
CA GLU A 7 -0.80 -7.70 -23.52
C GLU A 7 -0.93 -6.19 -23.42
N TYR A 8 -0.88 -5.63 -22.19
CA TYR A 8 -1.09 -4.22 -21.92
C TYR A 8 0.15 -3.59 -21.27
N ARG A 9 0.48 -2.38 -21.73
CA ARG A 9 1.58 -1.57 -21.21
C ARG A 9 1.20 -0.10 -21.17
N ILE A 10 1.40 0.55 -20.04
CA ILE A 10 1.25 1.98 -19.83
C ILE A 10 2.64 2.57 -19.63
N GLU A 11 3.10 3.36 -20.59
CA GLU A 11 4.39 4.03 -20.50
C GLU A 11 4.33 5.22 -19.56
N LEU A 12 5.38 5.40 -18.76
CA LEU A 12 5.53 6.55 -17.89
C LEU A 12 6.41 7.61 -18.55
N SER A 13 6.29 8.85 -18.08
CA SER A 13 7.20 9.94 -18.52
C SER A 13 8.64 9.74 -18.05
N ILE A 14 8.88 8.81 -17.11
CA ILE A 14 10.21 8.40 -16.67
C ILE A 14 10.74 7.39 -17.70
N PRO A 15 11.86 7.68 -18.37
CA PRO A 15 12.41 6.79 -19.40
C PRO A 15 12.63 5.36 -18.89
N MET A 16 12.24 4.36 -19.66
CA MET A 16 12.35 2.94 -19.38
C MET A 16 11.44 2.42 -18.24
N TYR A 17 10.55 3.25 -17.68
CA TYR A 17 9.57 2.83 -16.68
C TYR A 17 8.18 2.68 -17.30
N ALA A 18 7.51 1.62 -16.93
CA ALA A 18 6.13 1.34 -17.35
C ALA A 18 5.37 0.55 -16.29
N LEU A 19 4.04 0.66 -16.35
CA LEU A 19 3.15 -0.33 -15.73
C LEU A 19 2.80 -1.34 -16.81
N HIS A 20 2.92 -2.63 -16.55
CA HIS A 20 2.65 -3.65 -17.55
C HIS A 20 2.18 -4.96 -16.93
N GLY A 21 1.54 -5.80 -17.74
CA GLY A 21 1.22 -7.16 -17.36
C GLY A 21 2.46 -8.05 -17.26
N THR A 22 2.24 -9.33 -17.14
CA THR A 22 3.34 -10.31 -17.10
C THR A 22 2.84 -11.67 -17.56
N ASN A 23 3.71 -12.43 -18.22
CA ASN A 23 3.53 -13.87 -18.44
C ASN A 23 3.99 -14.73 -17.23
N MET A 24 4.53 -14.07 -16.18
CA MET A 24 5.02 -14.69 -14.95
C MET A 24 4.31 -14.09 -13.72
N PRO A 25 3.04 -14.43 -13.44
CA PRO A 25 2.25 -13.81 -12.36
C PRO A 25 2.87 -13.95 -10.97
N TRP A 26 3.62 -15.00 -10.70
CA TRP A 26 4.31 -15.19 -9.41
C TRP A 26 5.39 -14.14 -9.12
N GLY A 27 5.82 -13.37 -10.13
CA GLY A 27 6.78 -12.27 -9.96
C GLY A 27 6.15 -10.92 -9.56
N VAL A 28 4.81 -10.87 -9.47
CA VAL A 28 4.10 -9.65 -9.01
C VAL A 28 4.37 -9.45 -7.52
N GLY A 29 4.70 -8.21 -7.13
CA GLY A 29 5.07 -7.87 -5.76
C GLY A 29 6.52 -8.17 -5.39
N MET A 30 7.30 -8.78 -6.28
CA MET A 30 8.72 -9.05 -6.06
C MET A 30 9.61 -7.99 -6.71
N GLN A 31 10.79 -7.76 -6.13
CA GLN A 31 11.81 -6.86 -6.69
C GLN A 31 12.63 -7.57 -7.78
N VAL A 32 11.99 -7.90 -8.89
CA VAL A 32 12.57 -8.66 -10.00
C VAL A 32 12.59 -7.88 -11.32
N SER A 33 12.37 -6.57 -11.27
CA SER A 33 12.44 -5.68 -12.43
C SER A 33 13.49 -4.59 -12.24
N HIS A 34 13.90 -3.93 -13.32
CA HIS A 34 14.80 -2.78 -13.31
C HIS A 34 14.04 -1.45 -13.15
N GLY A 35 12.81 -1.49 -12.62
CA GLY A 35 12.01 -0.29 -12.34
C GLY A 35 10.58 -0.31 -12.88
N CYS A 36 10.23 -1.25 -13.77
CA CYS A 36 8.85 -1.42 -14.20
C CYS A 36 7.98 -2.03 -13.10
N VAL A 37 6.73 -1.58 -13.01
CA VAL A 37 5.73 -2.14 -12.09
C VAL A 37 4.93 -3.21 -12.82
N ARG A 38 4.94 -4.42 -12.28
CA ARG A 38 4.20 -5.58 -12.81
C ARG A 38 2.84 -5.69 -12.15
N LEU A 39 1.82 -5.89 -12.96
CA LEU A 39 0.46 -6.19 -12.53
C LEU A 39 0.08 -7.59 -13.00
N TYR A 40 -0.89 -8.19 -12.31
CA TYR A 40 -1.55 -9.38 -12.84
C TYR A 40 -2.22 -9.05 -14.19
N PRO A 41 -2.31 -10.02 -15.12
CA PRO A 41 -2.91 -9.79 -16.43
C PRO A 41 -4.31 -9.20 -16.36
N GLU A 42 -5.15 -9.70 -15.47
CA GLU A 42 -6.52 -9.24 -15.23
C GLU A 42 -6.60 -7.85 -14.65
N ASP A 43 -5.59 -7.43 -13.87
CA ASP A 43 -5.58 -6.09 -13.25
C ASP A 43 -5.12 -5.03 -14.25
N ILE A 44 -4.09 -5.30 -15.05
CA ILE A 44 -3.67 -4.34 -16.08
C ILE A 44 -4.71 -4.19 -17.19
N GLU A 45 -5.43 -5.27 -17.54
CA GLU A 45 -6.53 -5.22 -18.49
C GLU A 45 -7.66 -4.28 -18.02
N ARG A 46 -7.99 -4.33 -16.73
CA ARG A 46 -8.98 -3.42 -16.12
C ARG A 46 -8.46 -1.99 -15.99
N LEU A 47 -7.19 -1.82 -15.66
CA LEU A 47 -6.58 -0.51 -15.45
C LEU A 47 -6.38 0.26 -16.76
N PHE A 48 -5.93 -0.43 -17.82
CA PHE A 48 -5.52 0.19 -19.08
C PHE A 48 -6.57 1.15 -19.68
N PRO A 49 -7.85 0.79 -19.80
CA PRO A 49 -8.87 1.70 -20.34
C PRO A 49 -9.23 2.87 -19.43
N LEU A 50 -8.84 2.82 -18.15
CA LEU A 50 -9.14 3.86 -17.15
C LEU A 50 -8.04 4.95 -17.10
N VAL A 51 -6.89 4.71 -17.73
CA VAL A 51 -5.73 5.60 -17.67
C VAL A 51 -5.51 6.25 -19.03
N PRO A 52 -6.08 7.46 -19.28
CA PRO A 52 -5.88 8.18 -20.52
C PRO A 52 -4.44 8.71 -20.64
N VAL A 53 -3.98 8.92 -21.88
CA VAL A 53 -2.68 9.52 -22.13
C VAL A 53 -2.62 10.93 -21.52
N GLY A 54 -1.54 11.19 -20.79
CA GLY A 54 -1.31 12.47 -20.11
C GLY A 54 -1.87 12.57 -18.69
N VAL A 55 -2.50 11.49 -18.18
CA VAL A 55 -2.87 11.44 -16.75
C VAL A 55 -1.62 11.54 -15.89
N GLN A 56 -1.73 12.27 -14.80
CA GLN A 56 -0.63 12.39 -13.82
C GLN A 56 -0.69 11.23 -12.82
N GLY A 57 0.48 10.68 -12.51
CA GLY A 57 0.65 9.66 -11.48
C GLY A 57 1.80 10.02 -10.54
N GLU A 58 1.76 9.53 -9.32
CA GLU A 58 2.77 9.76 -8.31
C GLU A 58 3.17 8.43 -7.67
N PHE A 59 4.48 8.24 -7.46
CA PHE A 59 5.00 7.13 -6.64
C PHE A 59 5.17 7.61 -5.21
N LEU A 60 4.42 6.99 -4.29
CA LEU A 60 4.48 7.30 -2.87
C LEU A 60 5.25 6.21 -2.13
N TYR A 61 6.19 6.63 -1.28
CA TYR A 61 6.86 5.73 -0.36
C TYR A 61 6.24 5.87 1.04
N GLN A 62 5.31 5.01 1.36
CA GLN A 62 4.55 5.02 2.61
C GLN A 62 4.58 3.65 3.27
N PRO A 63 5.65 3.32 4.02
CA PRO A 63 5.77 2.01 4.67
C PRO A 63 4.79 1.83 5.83
N VAL A 64 4.21 2.90 6.37
CA VAL A 64 3.18 2.85 7.41
C VAL A 64 1.90 3.51 6.90
N LYS A 65 0.78 2.79 7.00
CA LYS A 65 -0.54 3.29 6.63
C LYS A 65 -1.55 2.98 7.74
N VAL A 66 -2.48 3.88 7.98
CA VAL A 66 -3.60 3.68 8.90
C VAL A 66 -4.91 3.91 8.18
N GLY A 67 -5.90 3.11 8.47
CA GLY A 67 -7.24 3.22 7.89
C GLY A 67 -8.30 2.74 8.85
N ALA A 68 -9.55 3.10 8.58
CA ALA A 68 -10.70 2.60 9.33
C ALA A 68 -11.70 1.94 8.39
N ARG A 69 -12.23 0.80 8.81
CA ARG A 69 -13.26 0.06 8.11
C ARG A 69 -14.20 -0.60 9.10
N ASP A 70 -15.50 -0.44 8.89
CA ASP A 70 -16.56 -1.04 9.72
C ASP A 70 -16.39 -0.75 11.23
N GLY A 71 -15.99 0.49 11.56
CA GLY A 71 -15.76 0.92 12.95
C GLY A 71 -14.46 0.42 13.58
N ARG A 72 -13.62 -0.27 12.84
CA ARG A 72 -12.33 -0.80 13.30
C ARG A 72 -11.17 -0.05 12.66
N ILE A 73 -10.07 0.08 13.39
CA ILE A 73 -8.83 0.75 12.96
C ILE A 73 -7.81 -0.31 12.58
N PHE A 74 -7.23 -0.14 11.42
CA PHE A 74 -6.21 -1.03 10.88
C PHE A 74 -4.90 -0.26 10.69
N LEU A 75 -3.81 -0.90 11.05
CA LEU A 75 -2.44 -0.44 10.82
C LEU A 75 -1.76 -1.44 9.87
N GLU A 76 -1.21 -0.93 8.78
CA GLU A 76 -0.42 -1.68 7.80
C GLU A 76 1.01 -1.17 7.86
N VAL A 77 1.97 -2.06 8.13
CA VAL A 77 3.39 -1.72 8.23
C VAL A 77 4.19 -2.62 7.30
N HIS A 78 4.90 -1.99 6.37
CA HIS A 78 5.81 -2.65 5.44
C HIS A 78 7.26 -2.55 5.92
N LYS A 79 8.10 -3.45 5.45
CA LYS A 79 9.57 -3.34 5.64
C LYS A 79 10.08 -2.09 4.93
N ASP A 80 10.85 -1.28 5.65
CA ASP A 80 11.55 -0.14 5.06
C ASP A 80 12.83 -0.60 4.35
N ILE A 81 12.65 -1.20 3.17
CA ILE A 81 13.74 -1.79 2.38
C ILE A 81 14.73 -0.77 1.84
N TYR A 82 14.36 0.51 1.77
CA TYR A 82 15.22 1.60 1.31
C TYR A 82 15.81 2.43 2.44
N THR A 83 15.49 2.10 3.69
CA THR A 83 15.92 2.88 4.88
C THR A 83 15.60 4.38 4.76
N MET A 84 14.49 4.70 4.09
CA MET A 84 14.03 6.08 3.87
C MET A 84 13.05 6.56 4.94
N ALA A 85 12.50 5.65 5.73
CA ALA A 85 11.51 5.96 6.75
C ALA A 85 12.14 5.89 8.15
N PRO A 86 12.42 7.02 8.79
CA PRO A 86 12.94 7.00 10.15
C PRO A 86 11.88 6.50 11.12
N ALA A 87 12.25 5.52 11.96
CA ALA A 87 11.46 5.04 13.10
C ALA A 87 9.98 4.77 12.77
N LEU A 88 9.67 3.63 12.15
CA LEU A 88 8.31 3.19 11.79
C LEU A 88 7.31 3.33 12.95
N HIS A 89 7.77 3.08 14.19
CA HIS A 89 6.94 3.26 15.38
C HIS A 89 6.44 4.70 15.54
N ARG A 90 7.34 5.68 15.42
CA ARG A 90 6.97 7.11 15.51
C ARG A 90 6.05 7.53 14.37
N GLN A 91 6.22 6.96 13.18
CA GLN A 91 5.30 7.22 12.06
C GLN A 91 3.90 6.67 12.35
N ALA A 92 3.80 5.45 12.87
CA ALA A 92 2.52 4.86 13.25
C ALA A 92 1.81 5.72 14.31
N GLU A 93 2.52 6.10 15.36
CA GLU A 93 1.96 6.98 16.41
C GLU A 93 1.52 8.33 15.85
N ALA A 94 2.36 8.99 15.05
CA ALA A 94 2.03 10.29 14.46
C ALA A 94 0.80 10.22 13.53
N LEU A 95 0.65 9.14 12.75
CA LEU A 95 -0.51 8.93 11.89
C LEU A 95 -1.79 8.68 12.71
N LEU A 96 -1.70 7.92 13.79
CA LEU A 96 -2.83 7.67 14.69
C LEU A 96 -3.23 8.98 15.44
N GLU A 97 -2.26 9.76 15.87
CA GLU A 97 -2.48 11.04 16.52
C GLU A 97 -3.13 12.07 15.58
N ALA A 98 -2.60 12.20 14.36
CA ALA A 98 -3.13 13.11 13.35
C ALA A 98 -4.60 12.83 12.99
N ARG A 99 -5.07 11.60 13.18
CA ARG A 99 -6.47 11.19 12.97
C ARG A 99 -7.32 11.22 14.24
N GLY A 100 -6.72 11.55 15.38
CA GLY A 100 -7.41 11.51 16.68
C GLY A 100 -7.75 10.08 17.15
N TRP A 101 -7.02 9.08 16.67
CA TRP A 101 -7.30 7.66 16.95
C TRP A 101 -6.40 7.06 18.02
N ARG A 102 -5.47 7.82 18.58
CA ARG A 102 -4.48 7.37 19.57
C ARG A 102 -5.12 6.65 20.77
N GLU A 103 -6.23 7.18 21.28
CA GLU A 103 -6.96 6.62 22.44
C GLU A 103 -7.94 5.48 22.06
N LEU A 104 -8.11 5.24 20.76
CA LEU A 104 -9.02 4.21 20.23
C LEU A 104 -8.30 2.93 19.84
N VAL A 105 -6.97 2.87 19.97
CA VAL A 105 -6.15 1.74 19.58
C VAL A 105 -5.44 1.09 20.76
N ASP A 106 -5.20 -0.21 20.61
CA ASP A 106 -4.37 -1.00 21.50
C ASP A 106 -2.90 -0.84 21.09
N MET A 107 -2.11 -0.18 21.94
CA MET A 107 -0.70 0.12 21.66
C MET A 107 0.20 -1.12 21.63
N GLU A 108 -0.19 -2.22 22.28
CA GLU A 108 0.55 -3.48 22.19
C GLU A 108 0.37 -4.09 20.78
N ARG A 109 -0.83 -4.00 20.22
CA ARG A 109 -1.11 -4.42 18.83
C ARG A 109 -0.39 -3.51 17.83
N VAL A 110 -0.35 -2.19 18.08
CA VAL A 110 0.43 -1.26 17.26
C VAL A 110 1.91 -1.62 17.27
N ALA A 111 2.50 -1.87 18.44
CA ALA A 111 3.89 -2.27 18.56
C ALA A 111 4.17 -3.58 17.81
N ARG A 112 3.28 -4.56 17.93
CA ARG A 112 3.36 -5.84 17.22
C ARG A 112 3.33 -5.65 15.70
N ALA A 113 2.42 -4.84 15.16
CA ALA A 113 2.35 -4.56 13.73
C ALA A 113 3.65 -3.94 13.21
N VAL A 114 4.25 -3.04 14.00
CA VAL A 114 5.55 -2.40 13.68
C VAL A 114 6.70 -3.41 13.74
N GLU A 115 6.68 -4.36 14.65
CA GLU A 115 7.70 -5.40 14.77
C GLU A 115 7.60 -6.42 13.63
N GLU A 116 6.38 -6.90 13.34
CA GLU A 116 6.14 -7.91 12.31
C GLU A 116 6.38 -7.39 10.89
N GLN A 117 6.08 -6.13 10.60
CA GLN A 117 6.22 -5.52 9.27
C GLN A 117 5.71 -6.43 8.14
N SER A 118 4.54 -7.02 8.37
CA SER A 118 3.96 -8.04 7.49
C SER A 118 3.49 -7.47 6.14
N GLY A 119 3.26 -6.15 6.04
CA GLY A 119 2.63 -5.51 4.89
C GLY A 119 1.13 -5.82 4.77
N LEU A 120 0.54 -6.42 5.79
CA LEU A 120 -0.90 -6.71 5.85
C LEU A 120 -1.58 -5.83 6.90
N PRO A 121 -2.82 -5.37 6.64
CA PRO A 121 -3.58 -4.61 7.63
C PRO A 121 -3.84 -5.44 8.89
N MET A 122 -3.33 -4.98 10.03
CA MET A 122 -3.59 -5.55 11.35
C MET A 122 -4.64 -4.71 12.08
N ASP A 123 -5.66 -5.35 12.62
CA ASP A 123 -6.64 -4.69 13.47
C ASP A 123 -6.02 -4.30 14.81
N VAL A 124 -5.92 -3.01 15.04
CA VAL A 124 -5.34 -2.42 16.26
C VAL A 124 -6.38 -1.73 17.13
N THR A 125 -7.67 -1.93 16.85
CA THR A 125 -8.76 -1.32 17.61
C THR A 125 -8.73 -1.76 19.07
N LEU A 126 -8.91 -0.82 20.00
CA LEU A 126 -9.11 -1.12 21.40
C LEU A 126 -10.51 -1.73 21.63
N GLU A 127 -10.61 -2.93 22.19
CA GLU A 127 -11.87 -3.69 22.30
C GLU A 127 -12.97 -3.05 23.14
N ARG A 128 -12.63 -1.99 23.92
CA ARG A 128 -13.56 -1.25 24.78
C ARG A 128 -14.12 0.03 24.17
N ALA A 129 -13.66 0.41 22.98
CA ALA A 129 -14.17 1.59 22.30
C ALA A 129 -15.45 1.24 21.53
N GLU A 130 -16.59 1.88 21.88
CA GLU A 130 -17.74 1.88 20.97
C GLU A 130 -17.29 2.47 19.62
N PRO A 131 -17.77 1.94 18.46
CA PRO A 131 -17.25 2.33 17.17
C PRO A 131 -17.63 3.78 16.82
N PRO A 132 -16.70 4.75 16.94
CA PRO A 132 -17.01 6.15 16.66
C PRO A 132 -16.69 6.55 15.21
N ILE A 133 -16.28 5.58 14.36
CA ILE A 133 -15.63 5.90 13.10
C ILE A 133 -16.55 5.56 11.95
N LYS A 134 -16.93 6.59 11.17
CA LYS A 134 -17.54 6.41 9.85
C LYS A 134 -16.51 5.83 8.90
N ASN A 135 -16.95 4.90 8.03
CA ASN A 135 -16.09 4.31 6.99
C ASN A 135 -15.37 5.42 6.21
N GLU A 136 -14.09 5.60 6.47
CA GLU A 136 -13.22 6.41 5.62
C GLU A 136 -12.60 5.50 4.57
N LYS A 137 -12.65 5.92 3.32
CA LYS A 137 -11.91 5.22 2.26
C LYS A 137 -10.43 5.26 2.64
N ILE A 138 -9.79 4.10 2.64
CA ILE A 138 -8.34 4.02 2.70
C ILE A 138 -7.84 4.83 1.51
N GLY A 139 -7.34 6.03 1.76
CA GLY A 139 -6.73 6.86 0.74
C GLY A 139 -5.42 6.20 0.31
N PHE A 140 -5.42 5.71 -0.92
CA PHE A 140 -4.21 5.34 -1.64
C PHE A 140 -3.58 6.60 -2.19
#